data_b30abab61327aee9cc073bc012cd8556
#
_entry.id   b30abab61327aee9cc073bc012cd8556
#
_cell.length_a   1.000
_cell.length_b   1.000
_cell.length_c   1.000
_cell.angle_alpha   90.00
_cell.angle_beta   90.00
_cell.angle_gamma   90.00
#
_symmetry.space_group_name_H-M   'P 1'
#
loop_
_entity.id
_entity.type
_entity.pdbx_description
1 polymer ?
#
loop_
_entity_poly.entity_id
_entity_poly.type
_entity_poly.pdbx_seq_one_letter_code
_entity_poly.pdbx_strand_id
1 'polypeptide(L)'
;MSLSEEQRRAVERTGQDVCCVAGPGSGKTRVLVERFAWLIGDGMDPGRILAITFTEKAATEIKRRLAERFAGQGALRERIEHAPVSTVHGFCATLLREHALDAGLDPGFRVLDELEAETLRIEAADAVLDEWAIGRTREFRELVDAWACENPAAHLRAVHEALRKGGDVGEQLREMGGFDEAGALEFLAAEARALTEIAERNTENRRTKIEAVEAWLGRRGEMDALAWVLDLALNRQGLDKGASAQGQRVMAAKEEALAVLAGSRHQPQREVLRALLLEYDAEYQRRKAAEAAVDFHDLEARTLALLGRDGPAPREIVERYDAILMDELQDTNPVQWRILERLRRPDRFFAVGDLNQSIYGFRHAEPGLFQSYQEKLEAEGREIDRLETNYRSRPGILSFASAVAERSAGVRPHQLIPREAPFAPKPVPVVEIQRFQADPDAGEGASGSEAKWIVYRLEELKRELQVGDPPRPVRWKDMAVLARTKALFGELEAEFAARGIPCAVRRGRNFFDEQEVVDFTNLLRYLASPLDEIALYAVLRSPFFGIGDQEILVERREGRYPPAEAGPVLERLLAARESEPPDRILARFLDERGYLRGCPARVRANAAKFLGLLRTWHSAAPG
;
A
#
# COMPACT_ATOMS: atom_id res chain seq x y z
N MET A 1 -29.29 18.53 6.85
CA MET A 1 -29.81 18.02 5.57
C MET A 1 -30.42 16.64 5.80
N SER A 2 -31.63 16.38 5.30
CA SER A 2 -32.27 15.06 5.34
C SER A 2 -31.50 14.04 4.51
N LEU A 3 -31.65 12.76 4.80
CA LEU A 3 -31.18 11.68 3.94
C LEU A 3 -31.97 11.67 2.62
N SER A 4 -31.32 11.32 1.52
CA SER A 4 -32.03 10.96 0.29
C SER A 4 -32.79 9.66 0.47
N GLU A 5 -33.67 9.34 -0.46
CA GLU A 5 -34.43 8.10 -0.42
C GLU A 5 -33.52 6.87 -0.50
N GLU A 6 -32.49 6.90 -1.40
CA GLU A 6 -31.47 5.86 -1.51
C GLU A 6 -30.71 5.66 -0.18
N GLN A 7 -30.26 6.77 0.41
CA GLN A 7 -29.54 6.75 1.69
C GLN A 7 -30.41 6.22 2.83
N ARG A 8 -31.69 6.66 2.89
CA ARG A 8 -32.63 6.22 3.92
C ARG A 8 -32.91 4.73 3.80
N ARG A 9 -33.14 4.23 2.59
CA ARG A 9 -33.36 2.81 2.33
C ARG A 9 -32.19 1.97 2.85
N ALA A 10 -30.94 2.33 2.53
CA ALA A 10 -29.76 1.63 3.02
C ALA A 10 -29.61 1.70 4.55
N VAL A 11 -29.94 2.86 5.16
CA VAL A 11 -29.87 3.07 6.63
C VAL A 11 -30.91 2.24 7.38
N GLU A 12 -32.13 2.12 6.87
CA GLU A 12 -33.28 1.54 7.58
C GLU A 12 -33.51 0.05 7.22
N ARG A 13 -32.76 -0.52 6.25
CA ARG A 13 -32.94 -1.90 5.81
C ARG A 13 -32.70 -2.90 6.95
N THR A 14 -33.61 -3.87 7.07
CA THR A 14 -33.55 -4.95 8.08
C THR A 14 -33.82 -6.31 7.46
N GLY A 15 -33.58 -7.39 8.22
CA GLY A 15 -33.88 -8.75 7.79
C GLY A 15 -32.90 -9.32 6.75
N GLN A 16 -31.81 -8.61 6.48
CA GLN A 16 -30.71 -9.09 5.65
C GLN A 16 -29.40 -8.34 5.97
N ASP A 17 -28.28 -8.89 5.55
CA ASP A 17 -27.03 -8.13 5.45
C ASP A 17 -27.21 -6.99 4.45
N VAL A 18 -26.65 -5.83 4.74
CA VAL A 18 -26.74 -4.66 3.89
C VAL A 18 -25.42 -4.46 3.15
N CYS A 19 -25.46 -4.63 1.85
CA CYS A 19 -24.36 -4.28 0.96
C CYS A 19 -24.71 -2.99 0.21
N CYS A 20 -23.94 -1.93 0.45
CA CYS A 20 -24.17 -0.63 -0.14
C CYS A 20 -23.04 -0.27 -1.12
N VAL A 21 -23.35 -0.26 -2.41
CA VAL A 21 -22.44 0.22 -3.45
C VAL A 21 -22.60 1.72 -3.60
N ALA A 22 -21.59 2.47 -3.26
CA ALA A 22 -21.69 3.90 -3.08
C ALA A 22 -20.59 4.64 -3.83
N GLY A 23 -20.92 5.28 -4.95
CA GLY A 23 -20.00 6.04 -5.78
C GLY A 23 -19.30 7.19 -5.02
N PRO A 24 -18.27 7.79 -5.64
CA PRO A 24 -17.55 8.90 -5.03
C PRO A 24 -18.50 10.07 -4.74
N GLY A 25 -18.41 10.62 -3.52
CA GLY A 25 -19.24 11.77 -3.13
C GLY A 25 -20.71 11.48 -2.87
N SER A 26 -21.16 10.22 -2.84
CA SER A 26 -22.54 9.82 -2.52
C SER A 26 -22.88 9.85 -1.04
N GLY A 27 -21.89 10.02 -0.16
CA GLY A 27 -22.07 10.12 1.27
C GLY A 27 -21.91 8.80 2.03
N LYS A 28 -21.02 7.89 1.59
CA LYS A 28 -20.68 6.61 2.25
C LYS A 28 -20.60 6.72 3.78
N THR A 29 -19.67 7.54 4.26
CA THR A 29 -19.46 7.73 5.71
C THR A 29 -20.68 8.31 6.43
N ARG A 30 -21.49 9.13 5.74
CA ARG A 30 -22.75 9.65 6.30
C ARG A 30 -23.75 8.53 6.50
N VAL A 31 -23.94 7.67 5.51
CA VAL A 31 -24.88 6.53 5.59
C VAL A 31 -24.44 5.58 6.70
N LEU A 32 -23.14 5.32 6.86
CA LEU A 32 -22.61 4.52 7.96
C LEU A 32 -22.91 5.13 9.34
N VAL A 33 -22.68 6.43 9.52
CA VAL A 33 -22.98 7.16 10.76
C VAL A 33 -24.48 7.14 11.07
N GLU A 34 -25.33 7.38 10.08
CA GLU A 34 -26.79 7.35 10.26
C GLU A 34 -27.30 5.92 10.49
N ARG A 35 -26.67 4.89 9.90
CA ARG A 35 -26.95 3.48 10.21
C ARG A 35 -26.63 3.15 11.66
N PHE A 36 -25.48 3.57 12.14
CA PHE A 36 -25.10 3.43 13.54
C PHE A 36 -26.12 4.12 14.47
N ALA A 37 -26.49 5.36 14.14
CA ALA A 37 -27.50 6.11 14.90
C ALA A 37 -28.88 5.47 14.85
N TRP A 38 -29.26 4.90 13.70
CA TRP A 38 -30.53 4.19 13.54
C TRP A 38 -30.60 2.94 14.43
N LEU A 39 -29.51 2.12 14.46
CA LEU A 39 -29.41 0.93 15.31
C LEU A 39 -29.55 1.30 16.80
N ILE A 40 -28.97 2.41 17.24
CA ILE A 40 -29.17 2.92 18.61
C ILE A 40 -30.64 3.29 18.84
N GLY A 41 -31.28 3.94 17.85
CA GLY A 41 -32.69 4.29 17.90
C GLY A 41 -33.62 3.09 17.98
N ASP A 42 -33.20 1.97 17.37
CA ASP A 42 -33.88 0.65 17.44
C ASP A 42 -33.59 -0.10 18.77
N GLY A 43 -32.86 0.50 19.70
CA GLY A 43 -32.61 -0.01 21.04
C GLY A 43 -31.29 -0.78 21.19
N MET A 44 -30.41 -0.80 20.18
CA MET A 44 -29.12 -1.48 20.27
C MET A 44 -28.12 -0.68 21.12
N ASP A 45 -27.35 -1.37 21.95
CA ASP A 45 -26.29 -0.75 22.76
C ASP A 45 -25.14 -0.28 21.85
N PRO A 46 -24.69 1.01 21.94
CA PRO A 46 -23.53 1.50 21.19
C PRO A 46 -22.28 0.64 21.37
N GLY A 47 -22.04 0.06 22.55
CA GLY A 47 -20.91 -0.83 22.84
C GLY A 47 -20.97 -2.19 22.13
N ARG A 48 -22.13 -2.53 21.56
CA ARG A 48 -22.36 -3.77 20.81
C ARG A 48 -22.39 -3.58 19.30
N ILE A 49 -22.16 -2.35 18.82
CA ILE A 49 -22.08 -1.98 17.40
C ILE A 49 -20.62 -1.75 17.05
N LEU A 50 -19.99 -2.71 16.39
CA LEU A 50 -18.61 -2.59 15.90
C LEU A 50 -18.59 -1.83 14.57
N ALA A 51 -17.95 -0.66 14.52
CA ALA A 51 -17.74 0.08 13.28
C ALA A 51 -16.26 0.08 12.89
N ILE A 52 -15.96 -0.47 11.72
CA ILE A 52 -14.61 -0.63 11.21
C ILE A 52 -14.41 0.25 9.98
N THR A 53 -13.26 0.92 9.93
CA THR A 53 -12.83 1.72 8.78
C THR A 53 -11.35 1.49 8.49
N PHE A 54 -10.87 2.06 7.37
CA PHE A 54 -9.52 1.79 6.90
C PHE A 54 -8.44 2.72 7.51
N THR A 55 -8.83 3.90 8.00
CA THR A 55 -7.86 4.88 8.54
C THR A 55 -8.30 5.44 9.90
N GLU A 56 -7.31 5.73 10.76
CA GLU A 56 -7.57 6.39 12.07
C GLU A 56 -8.30 7.72 11.93
N LYS A 57 -8.01 8.46 10.84
CA LYS A 57 -8.71 9.70 10.54
C LYS A 57 -10.19 9.47 10.27
N ALA A 58 -10.54 8.41 9.55
CA ALA A 58 -11.94 8.07 9.29
C ALA A 58 -12.64 7.59 10.57
N ALA A 59 -11.98 6.76 11.38
CA ALA A 59 -12.52 6.34 12.68
C ALA A 59 -12.80 7.54 13.60
N THR A 60 -11.85 8.46 13.72
CA THR A 60 -12.01 9.71 14.47
C THR A 60 -13.16 10.57 13.95
N GLU A 61 -13.30 10.69 12.63
CA GLU A 61 -14.39 11.44 12.00
C GLU A 61 -15.75 10.80 12.25
N ILE A 62 -15.86 9.47 12.21
CA ILE A 62 -17.09 8.74 12.54
C ILE A 62 -17.47 9.02 14.00
N LYS A 63 -16.52 8.87 14.95
CA LYS A 63 -16.74 9.17 16.37
C LYS A 63 -17.21 10.62 16.59
N ARG A 64 -16.54 11.58 15.97
CA ARG A 64 -16.90 12.99 16.04
C ARG A 64 -18.34 13.23 15.57
N ARG A 65 -18.72 12.69 14.41
CA ARG A 65 -20.09 12.86 13.85
C ARG A 65 -21.14 12.20 14.71
N LEU A 66 -20.86 11.04 15.28
CA LEU A 66 -21.77 10.39 16.25
C LEU A 66 -21.93 11.23 17.51
N ALA A 67 -20.83 11.76 18.08
CA ALA A 67 -20.88 12.64 19.24
C ALA A 67 -21.69 13.93 18.96
N GLU A 68 -21.54 14.52 17.78
CA GLU A 68 -22.35 15.67 17.34
C GLU A 68 -23.83 15.32 17.18
N ARG A 69 -24.12 14.16 16.60
CA ARG A 69 -25.49 13.68 16.39
C ARG A 69 -26.27 13.49 17.67
N PHE A 70 -25.56 13.12 18.75
CA PHE A 70 -26.14 12.87 20.08
C PHE A 70 -25.73 13.92 21.13
N ALA A 71 -25.34 15.11 20.71
CA ALA A 71 -24.86 16.17 21.61
C ALA A 71 -25.84 16.55 22.76
N GLY A 72 -27.13 16.40 22.53
CA GLY A 72 -28.18 16.68 23.54
C GLY A 72 -28.48 15.54 24.53
N GLN A 73 -27.79 14.38 24.42
CA GLN A 73 -28.08 13.16 25.18
C GLN A 73 -26.83 12.71 25.96
N GLY A 74 -26.53 13.38 27.11
CA GLY A 74 -25.25 13.22 27.82
C GLY A 74 -24.84 11.80 28.15
N ALA A 75 -25.69 10.98 28.73
CA ALA A 75 -25.38 9.58 29.06
C ALA A 75 -25.16 8.70 27.83
N LEU A 76 -25.88 8.93 26.75
CA LEU A 76 -25.69 8.21 25.50
C LEU A 76 -24.40 8.65 24.79
N ARG A 77 -24.06 9.92 24.85
CA ARG A 77 -22.81 10.47 24.30
C ARG A 77 -21.59 9.82 24.95
N GLU A 78 -21.56 9.69 26.28
CA GLU A 78 -20.49 9.02 27.01
C GLU A 78 -20.32 7.56 26.55
N ARG A 79 -21.42 6.82 26.36
CA ARG A 79 -21.37 5.45 25.82
C ARG A 79 -20.87 5.39 24.37
N ILE A 80 -21.19 6.38 23.55
CA ILE A 80 -20.72 6.49 22.15
C ILE A 80 -19.22 6.80 22.10
N GLU A 81 -18.69 7.59 23.02
CA GLU A 81 -17.24 7.86 23.10
C GLU A 81 -16.44 6.58 23.32
N HIS A 82 -17.03 5.59 24.01
CA HIS A 82 -16.44 4.28 24.26
C HIS A 82 -16.88 3.20 23.26
N ALA A 83 -17.71 3.55 22.28
CA ALA A 83 -18.14 2.59 21.27
C ALA A 83 -16.97 2.05 20.44
N PRO A 84 -16.99 0.78 20.01
CA PRO A 84 -15.92 0.15 19.26
C PRO A 84 -15.92 0.65 17.81
N VAL A 85 -15.42 1.87 17.61
CA VAL A 85 -15.18 2.48 16.30
C VAL A 85 -13.67 2.61 16.11
N SER A 86 -13.09 1.85 15.18
CA SER A 86 -11.64 1.79 15.01
C SER A 86 -11.25 1.36 13.59
N THR A 87 -9.95 1.33 13.33
CA THR A 87 -9.41 0.62 12.16
C THR A 87 -9.41 -0.89 12.41
N VAL A 88 -9.27 -1.70 11.33
CA VAL A 88 -9.12 -3.17 11.47
C VAL A 88 -7.96 -3.50 12.43
N HIS A 89 -6.79 -2.90 12.23
CA HIS A 89 -5.63 -3.14 13.09
C HIS A 89 -5.84 -2.66 14.53
N GLY A 90 -6.48 -1.50 14.71
CA GLY A 90 -6.83 -1.00 16.04
C GLY A 90 -7.78 -1.94 16.78
N PHE A 91 -8.77 -2.49 16.08
CA PHE A 91 -9.66 -3.52 16.60
C PHE A 91 -8.91 -4.79 16.99
N CYS A 92 -8.08 -5.33 16.08
CA CYS A 92 -7.27 -6.52 16.35
C CYS A 92 -6.35 -6.31 17.55
N ALA A 93 -5.65 -5.16 17.64
CA ALA A 93 -4.77 -4.85 18.75
C ALA A 93 -5.51 -4.79 20.09
N THR A 94 -6.70 -4.19 20.12
CA THR A 94 -7.53 -4.14 21.33
C THR A 94 -7.96 -5.54 21.75
N LEU A 95 -8.48 -6.32 20.80
CA LEU A 95 -8.94 -7.68 21.04
C LEU A 95 -7.82 -8.60 21.56
N LEU A 96 -6.65 -8.51 20.93
CA LEU A 96 -5.48 -9.31 21.34
C LEU A 96 -4.92 -8.89 22.69
N ARG A 97 -5.05 -7.63 23.13
CA ARG A 97 -4.68 -7.22 24.49
C ARG A 97 -5.64 -7.76 25.53
N GLU A 98 -6.93 -7.76 25.23
CA GLU A 98 -7.96 -8.32 26.13
C GLU A 98 -7.83 -9.85 26.30
N HIS A 99 -7.42 -10.54 25.24
CA HIS A 99 -7.27 -12.01 25.19
C HIS A 99 -5.82 -12.44 24.95
N ALA A 100 -4.84 -11.70 25.52
CA ALA A 100 -3.43 -11.90 25.22
C ALA A 100 -2.95 -13.32 25.53
N LEU A 101 -3.33 -13.87 26.68
CA LEU A 101 -2.96 -15.24 27.08
C LEU A 101 -3.55 -16.30 26.14
N ASP A 102 -4.80 -16.12 25.72
CA ASP A 102 -5.44 -17.02 24.75
C ASP A 102 -4.78 -16.92 23.37
N ALA A 103 -4.29 -15.74 23.01
CA ALA A 103 -3.56 -15.51 21.76
C ALA A 103 -2.07 -15.94 21.83
N GLY A 104 -1.56 -16.30 23.01
CA GLY A 104 -0.15 -16.62 23.22
C GLY A 104 0.77 -15.41 23.11
N LEU A 105 0.30 -14.23 23.58
CA LEU A 105 1.01 -12.96 23.56
C LEU A 105 1.30 -12.45 24.97
N ASP A 106 2.34 -11.63 25.09
CA ASP A 106 2.54 -10.82 26.28
C ASP A 106 1.43 -9.76 26.36
N PRO A 107 0.73 -9.59 27.49
CA PRO A 107 -0.31 -8.56 27.62
C PRO A 107 0.19 -7.13 27.37
N GLY A 108 1.46 -6.86 27.61
CA GLY A 108 2.12 -5.60 27.39
C GLY A 108 2.73 -5.43 25.99
N PHE A 109 2.38 -6.28 25.03
CA PHE A 109 2.99 -6.22 23.70
C PHE A 109 2.87 -4.83 23.05
N ARG A 110 3.93 -4.43 22.38
CA ARG A 110 3.95 -3.23 21.52
C ARG A 110 3.71 -3.58 20.05
N VAL A 111 3.16 -2.65 19.31
CA VAL A 111 3.00 -2.79 17.86
C VAL A 111 4.15 -2.07 17.19
N LEU A 112 4.91 -2.80 16.38
CA LEU A 112 6.04 -2.26 15.62
C LEU A 112 5.54 -1.31 14.53
N ASP A 113 6.24 -0.22 14.35
CA ASP A 113 6.08 0.58 13.14
C ASP A 113 6.76 -0.11 11.94
N GLU A 114 6.56 0.44 10.72
CA GLU A 114 7.08 -0.16 9.50
C GLU A 114 8.62 -0.23 9.49
N LEU A 115 9.28 0.78 10.06
CA LEU A 115 10.74 0.85 10.09
C LEU A 115 11.33 -0.15 11.09
N GLU A 116 10.76 -0.24 12.29
CA GLU A 116 11.13 -1.22 13.31
C GLU A 116 10.96 -2.66 12.78
N ALA A 117 9.80 -2.93 12.17
CA ALA A 117 9.50 -4.23 11.58
C ALA A 117 10.49 -4.58 10.45
N GLU A 118 10.83 -3.60 9.58
CA GLU A 118 11.79 -3.82 8.50
C GLU A 118 13.21 -4.08 9.03
N THR A 119 13.62 -3.38 10.07
CA THR A 119 14.92 -3.62 10.73
C THR A 119 15.02 -5.05 11.24
N LEU A 120 14.01 -5.52 11.97
CA LEU A 120 13.99 -6.90 12.48
C LEU A 120 13.92 -7.94 11.33
N ARG A 121 13.22 -7.63 10.23
CA ARG A 121 13.19 -8.48 9.03
C ARG A 121 14.56 -8.61 8.38
N ILE A 122 15.30 -7.51 8.28
CA ILE A 122 16.67 -7.52 7.73
C ILE A 122 17.58 -8.35 8.62
N GLU A 123 17.62 -8.07 9.91
CA GLU A 123 18.47 -8.78 10.86
C GLU A 123 18.16 -10.29 10.93
N ALA A 124 16.89 -10.66 10.87
CA ALA A 124 16.50 -12.06 10.83
C ALA A 124 16.93 -12.75 9.53
N ALA A 125 16.82 -12.05 8.39
CA ALA A 125 17.24 -12.58 7.10
C ALA A 125 18.77 -12.79 7.06
N ASP A 126 19.53 -11.82 7.51
CA ASP A 126 20.99 -11.88 7.54
C ASP A 126 21.46 -13.03 8.44
N ALA A 127 20.91 -13.16 9.65
CA ALA A 127 21.26 -14.21 10.59
C ALA A 127 21.03 -15.62 10.01
N VAL A 128 19.87 -15.86 9.39
CA VAL A 128 19.54 -17.17 8.83
C VAL A 128 20.37 -17.46 7.58
N LEU A 129 20.60 -16.47 6.72
CA LEU A 129 21.43 -16.66 5.53
C LEU A 129 22.88 -16.93 5.88
N ASP A 130 23.43 -16.28 6.90
CA ASP A 130 24.79 -16.55 7.41
C ASP A 130 24.90 -17.97 7.96
N GLU A 131 23.92 -18.44 8.73
CA GLU A 131 23.87 -19.81 9.24
C GLU A 131 23.80 -20.83 8.12
N TRP A 132 22.97 -20.59 7.09
CA TRP A 132 22.86 -21.47 5.93
C TRP A 132 24.13 -21.46 5.05
N ALA A 133 24.76 -20.30 4.89
CA ALA A 133 26.02 -20.21 4.14
C ALA A 133 27.15 -21.01 4.76
N ILE A 134 27.18 -21.09 6.09
CA ILE A 134 28.18 -21.86 6.85
C ILE A 134 27.81 -23.33 6.96
N GLY A 135 26.57 -23.63 7.38
CA GLY A 135 26.14 -24.97 7.72
C GLY A 135 25.68 -25.82 6.54
N ARG A 136 25.09 -25.19 5.51
CA ARG A 136 24.49 -25.87 4.34
C ARG A 136 25.00 -25.28 3.03
N THR A 137 26.30 -25.06 2.92
CA THR A 137 26.97 -24.32 1.84
C THR A 137 26.62 -24.80 0.44
N ARG A 138 26.45 -26.11 0.21
CA ARG A 138 26.11 -26.65 -1.09
C ARG A 138 24.69 -26.34 -1.51
N GLU A 139 23.70 -26.69 -0.66
CA GLU A 139 22.28 -26.50 -0.93
C GLU A 139 21.94 -25.01 -1.06
N PHE A 140 22.53 -24.19 -0.19
CA PHE A 140 22.36 -22.73 -0.25
C PHE A 140 22.94 -22.14 -1.55
N ARG A 141 24.13 -22.60 -1.99
CA ARG A 141 24.72 -22.12 -3.25
C ARG A 141 23.87 -22.52 -4.45
N GLU A 142 23.41 -23.77 -4.51
CA GLU A 142 22.53 -24.25 -5.59
C GLU A 142 21.21 -23.46 -5.64
N LEU A 143 20.67 -23.03 -4.49
CA LEU A 143 19.49 -22.17 -4.41
C LEU A 143 19.79 -20.75 -4.93
N VAL A 144 20.89 -20.14 -4.46
CA VAL A 144 21.27 -18.77 -4.88
C VAL A 144 21.58 -18.72 -6.37
N ASP A 145 22.26 -19.72 -6.91
CA ASP A 145 22.54 -19.86 -8.34
C ASP A 145 21.24 -19.97 -9.16
N ALA A 146 20.25 -20.74 -8.65
CA ALA A 146 18.95 -20.87 -9.29
C ALA A 146 18.13 -19.56 -9.21
N TRP A 147 18.27 -18.79 -8.15
CA TRP A 147 17.61 -17.49 -8.01
C TRP A 147 18.16 -16.43 -8.97
N ALA A 148 19.41 -16.55 -9.38
CA ALA A 148 20.09 -15.59 -10.24
C ALA A 148 19.90 -14.12 -9.80
N CYS A 149 19.85 -13.87 -8.47
CA CYS A 149 19.59 -12.57 -7.88
C CYS A 149 20.83 -11.97 -7.22
N GLU A 150 20.96 -10.64 -7.32
CA GLU A 150 22.08 -9.91 -6.72
C GLU A 150 21.98 -9.79 -5.17
N ASN A 151 20.77 -9.90 -4.63
CA ASN A 151 20.52 -9.74 -3.20
C ASN A 151 19.58 -10.83 -2.66
N PRO A 152 20.11 -11.97 -2.21
CA PRO A 152 19.32 -13.08 -1.65
C PRO A 152 18.47 -12.68 -0.44
N ALA A 153 18.99 -11.81 0.44
CA ALA A 153 18.27 -11.35 1.63
C ALA A 153 17.00 -10.55 1.26
N ALA A 154 17.11 -9.64 0.30
CA ALA A 154 15.96 -8.89 -0.19
C ALA A 154 14.92 -9.81 -0.86
N HIS A 155 15.39 -10.81 -1.61
CA HIS A 155 14.51 -11.79 -2.27
C HIS A 155 13.77 -12.66 -1.27
N LEU A 156 14.48 -13.18 -0.27
CA LEU A 156 13.90 -13.97 0.82
C LEU A 156 12.80 -13.19 1.56
N ARG A 157 13.08 -11.93 1.91
CA ARG A 157 12.11 -11.04 2.57
C ARG A 157 10.89 -10.79 1.71
N ALA A 158 11.07 -10.53 0.41
CA ALA A 158 9.96 -10.27 -0.51
C ALA A 158 9.05 -11.51 -0.66
N VAL A 159 9.61 -12.71 -0.78
CA VAL A 159 8.84 -13.96 -0.84
C VAL A 159 8.10 -14.22 0.47
N HIS A 160 8.77 -14.06 1.60
CA HIS A 160 8.16 -14.22 2.91
C HIS A 160 7.00 -13.23 3.13
N GLU A 161 7.19 -11.97 2.79
CA GLU A 161 6.13 -10.96 2.86
C GLU A 161 4.93 -11.35 1.98
N ALA A 162 5.18 -11.85 0.77
CA ALA A 162 4.13 -12.35 -0.11
C ALA A 162 3.33 -13.50 0.53
N LEU A 163 3.99 -14.43 1.20
CA LEU A 163 3.32 -15.54 1.92
C LEU A 163 2.49 -15.05 3.10
N ARG A 164 3.03 -14.13 3.90
CA ARG A 164 2.31 -13.57 5.06
C ARG A 164 1.00 -12.87 4.71
N LYS A 165 0.86 -12.40 3.47
CA LYS A 165 -0.38 -11.83 2.94
C LYS A 165 -1.55 -12.81 2.95
N GLY A 166 -1.28 -14.10 2.77
CA GLY A 166 -2.28 -15.18 2.85
C GLY A 166 -2.60 -15.63 4.28
N GLY A 167 -1.79 -15.24 5.26
CA GLY A 167 -1.93 -15.63 6.66
C GLY A 167 -0.65 -16.23 7.25
N ASP A 168 -0.76 -17.38 7.92
CA ASP A 168 0.39 -18.10 8.50
C ASP A 168 1.30 -18.66 7.40
N VAL A 169 2.61 -18.37 7.50
CA VAL A 169 3.60 -18.80 6.49
C VAL A 169 3.68 -20.32 6.37
N GLY A 170 3.65 -21.01 7.49
CA GLY A 170 3.69 -22.48 7.52
C GLY A 170 2.44 -23.10 6.89
N GLU A 171 1.25 -22.51 7.06
CA GLU A 171 0.02 -22.93 6.39
C GLU A 171 0.11 -22.70 4.89
N GLN A 172 0.50 -21.51 4.45
CA GLN A 172 0.67 -21.17 3.06
C GLN A 172 1.66 -22.11 2.34
N LEU A 173 2.80 -22.39 2.97
CA LEU A 173 3.79 -23.33 2.43
C LEU A 173 3.30 -24.79 2.37
N ARG A 174 2.41 -25.20 3.28
CA ARG A 174 1.80 -26.55 3.23
C ARG A 174 0.73 -26.67 2.15
N GLU A 175 -0.03 -25.61 1.91
CA GLU A 175 -1.06 -25.54 0.86
C GLU A 175 -0.46 -25.47 -0.54
N MET A 176 0.80 -25.05 -0.68
CA MET A 176 1.53 -25.11 -1.95
C MET A 176 1.77 -26.57 -2.34
N GLY A 177 0.81 -27.14 -3.06
CA GLY A 177 0.81 -28.51 -3.58
C GLY A 177 1.99 -28.81 -4.54
N GLY A 178 2.06 -30.07 -4.97
CA GLY A 178 2.93 -30.47 -6.08
C GLY A 178 2.46 -29.85 -7.40
N PHE A 179 3.31 -29.97 -8.42
CA PHE A 179 3.00 -29.48 -9.77
C PHE A 179 2.27 -30.57 -10.56
N ASP A 180 1.07 -30.25 -11.05
CA ASP A 180 0.35 -31.08 -12.01
C ASP A 180 0.73 -30.69 -13.44
N GLU A 181 1.88 -31.19 -13.90
CA GLU A 181 2.34 -30.93 -15.26
C GLU A 181 1.34 -31.43 -16.33
N ALA A 182 0.77 -32.62 -16.10
CA ALA A 182 -0.16 -33.22 -17.06
C ALA A 182 -1.44 -32.41 -17.19
N GLY A 183 -2.00 -31.96 -16.04
CA GLY A 183 -3.19 -31.11 -16.01
C GLY A 183 -2.95 -29.75 -16.65
N ALA A 184 -1.82 -29.09 -16.36
CA ALA A 184 -1.50 -27.79 -16.94
C ALA A 184 -1.32 -27.86 -18.46
N LEU A 185 -0.65 -28.89 -18.97
CA LEU A 185 -0.48 -29.12 -20.39
C LEU A 185 -1.81 -29.46 -21.09
N GLU A 186 -2.67 -30.26 -20.45
CA GLU A 186 -3.99 -30.56 -20.99
C GLU A 186 -4.87 -29.33 -21.00
N PHE A 187 -4.88 -28.51 -19.95
CA PHE A 187 -5.61 -27.26 -19.89
C PHE A 187 -5.17 -26.31 -21.02
N LEU A 188 -3.86 -26.11 -21.21
CA LEU A 188 -3.34 -25.31 -22.32
C LEU A 188 -3.81 -25.85 -23.68
N ALA A 189 -3.75 -27.17 -23.89
CA ALA A 189 -4.20 -27.78 -25.13
C ALA A 189 -5.71 -27.60 -25.33
N ALA A 190 -6.51 -27.70 -24.27
CA ALA A 190 -7.97 -27.52 -24.33
C ALA A 190 -8.33 -26.07 -24.69
N GLU A 191 -7.71 -25.07 -24.07
CA GLU A 191 -7.92 -23.65 -24.40
C GLU A 191 -7.50 -23.32 -25.83
N ALA A 192 -6.41 -23.92 -26.32
CA ALA A 192 -5.97 -23.76 -27.70
C ALA A 192 -6.92 -24.42 -28.71
N ARG A 193 -7.47 -25.62 -28.41
CA ARG A 193 -8.51 -26.25 -29.24
C ARG A 193 -9.75 -25.38 -29.31
N ALA A 194 -10.25 -24.89 -28.18
CA ALA A 194 -11.38 -23.98 -28.12
C ALA A 194 -11.18 -22.73 -29.01
N LEU A 195 -9.94 -22.18 -29.06
CA LEU A 195 -9.61 -21.08 -29.97
C LEU A 195 -9.79 -21.48 -31.44
N THR A 196 -9.33 -22.68 -31.83
CA THR A 196 -9.43 -23.15 -33.24
C THR A 196 -10.87 -23.42 -33.68
N GLU A 197 -11.77 -23.73 -32.73
CA GLU A 197 -13.19 -23.98 -32.99
C GLU A 197 -13.99 -22.68 -33.15
N ILE A 198 -13.70 -21.64 -32.34
CA ILE A 198 -14.53 -20.41 -32.35
C ILE A 198 -14.00 -19.33 -33.30
N ALA A 199 -12.73 -19.41 -33.73
CA ALA A 199 -12.13 -18.38 -34.54
C ALA A 199 -12.64 -18.40 -35.98
N GLU A 200 -13.09 -17.24 -36.46
CA GLU A 200 -13.47 -17.09 -37.87
C GLU A 200 -12.25 -17.18 -38.78
N ARG A 201 -12.38 -17.93 -39.90
CA ARG A 201 -11.33 -18.15 -40.93
C ARG A 201 -11.59 -17.35 -42.20
N ASN A 202 -12.22 -16.19 -42.09
CA ASN A 202 -12.72 -15.40 -43.23
C ASN A 202 -11.62 -14.54 -43.89
N THR A 203 -10.43 -14.47 -43.35
CA THR A 203 -9.25 -13.79 -43.94
C THR A 203 -8.05 -14.72 -43.96
N GLU A 204 -7.16 -14.55 -44.94
CA GLU A 204 -5.90 -15.33 -45.06
C GLU A 204 -5.07 -15.26 -43.79
N ASN A 205 -4.91 -14.06 -43.23
CA ASN A 205 -4.16 -13.84 -41.98
C ASN A 205 -4.77 -14.63 -40.78
N ARG A 206 -6.10 -14.64 -40.65
CA ARG A 206 -6.77 -15.41 -39.59
C ARG A 206 -6.59 -16.91 -39.79
N ARG A 207 -6.77 -17.37 -41.03
CA ARG A 207 -6.57 -18.79 -41.40
C ARG A 207 -5.18 -19.27 -41.04
N THR A 208 -4.13 -18.56 -41.45
CA THR A 208 -2.73 -18.90 -41.17
C THR A 208 -2.45 -18.98 -39.68
N LYS A 209 -3.03 -18.07 -38.88
CA LYS A 209 -2.84 -18.11 -37.41
C LYS A 209 -3.48 -19.34 -36.77
N ILE A 210 -4.69 -19.69 -37.19
CA ILE A 210 -5.38 -20.86 -36.65
C ILE A 210 -4.69 -22.15 -37.08
N GLU A 211 -4.28 -22.26 -38.35
CA GLU A 211 -3.48 -23.38 -38.86
C GLU A 211 -2.16 -23.54 -38.11
N ALA A 212 -1.51 -22.45 -37.72
CA ALA A 212 -0.30 -22.49 -36.89
C ALA A 212 -0.58 -23.07 -35.48
N VAL A 213 -1.71 -22.72 -34.86
CA VAL A 213 -2.13 -23.27 -33.57
C VAL A 213 -2.48 -24.76 -33.70
N GLU A 214 -3.19 -25.16 -34.78
CA GLU A 214 -3.50 -26.57 -35.07
C GLU A 214 -2.25 -27.40 -35.29
N ALA A 215 -1.28 -26.88 -36.06
CA ALA A 215 0.01 -27.54 -36.30
C ALA A 215 0.83 -27.67 -34.99
N TRP A 216 0.77 -26.65 -34.14
CA TRP A 216 1.40 -26.72 -32.82
C TRP A 216 0.73 -27.78 -31.93
N LEU A 217 -0.59 -27.85 -31.90
CA LEU A 217 -1.34 -28.91 -31.18
C LEU A 217 -0.95 -30.30 -31.66
N GLY A 218 -0.78 -30.47 -32.97
CA GLY A 218 -0.41 -31.76 -33.58
C GLY A 218 0.96 -32.26 -33.17
N ARG A 219 1.89 -31.34 -32.77
CA ARG A 219 3.24 -31.70 -32.34
C ARG A 219 3.38 -32.08 -30.87
N ARG A 220 2.24 -32.13 -30.13
CA ARG A 220 2.24 -32.58 -28.75
C ARG A 220 2.73 -34.02 -28.63
N GLY A 221 3.75 -34.25 -27.83
CA GLY A 221 4.41 -35.56 -27.66
C GLY A 221 5.56 -35.84 -28.62
N GLU A 222 5.81 -35.01 -29.64
CA GLU A 222 6.95 -35.12 -30.52
C GLU A 222 8.19 -34.44 -29.94
N MET A 223 8.03 -33.58 -28.94
CA MET A 223 9.09 -32.81 -28.27
C MET A 223 8.90 -32.77 -26.75
N ASP A 224 9.94 -32.35 -26.05
CA ASP A 224 9.88 -32.09 -24.60
C ASP A 224 8.76 -31.08 -24.26
N ALA A 225 8.09 -31.30 -23.12
CA ALA A 225 6.94 -30.50 -22.71
C ALA A 225 7.25 -29.00 -22.65
N LEU A 226 8.40 -28.60 -22.12
CA LEU A 226 8.78 -27.20 -22.07
C LEU A 226 9.03 -26.63 -23.46
N ALA A 227 9.72 -27.37 -24.32
CA ALA A 227 9.96 -26.97 -25.70
C ALA A 227 8.62 -26.81 -26.44
N TRP A 228 7.66 -27.72 -26.23
CA TRP A 228 6.34 -27.63 -26.81
C TRP A 228 5.58 -26.38 -26.36
N VAL A 229 5.56 -26.06 -25.06
CA VAL A 229 4.91 -24.86 -24.54
C VAL A 229 5.59 -23.59 -25.06
N LEU A 230 6.92 -23.55 -25.11
CA LEU A 230 7.67 -22.39 -25.62
C LEU A 230 7.43 -22.13 -27.10
N ASP A 231 7.26 -23.19 -27.90
CA ASP A 231 7.02 -23.13 -29.35
C ASP A 231 5.67 -22.51 -29.72
N LEU A 232 4.72 -22.42 -28.79
CA LEU A 232 3.44 -21.74 -29.03
C LEU A 232 3.67 -20.24 -29.25
N ALA A 233 3.58 -19.80 -30.50
CA ALA A 233 3.60 -18.41 -30.90
C ALA A 233 2.21 -17.95 -31.31
N LEU A 234 1.50 -17.23 -30.42
CA LEU A 234 0.16 -16.71 -30.69
C LEU A 234 0.14 -15.18 -30.73
N ASN A 235 -0.03 -14.61 -31.93
CA ASN A 235 -0.27 -13.18 -32.10
C ASN A 235 -1.79 -12.92 -32.21
N ARG A 236 -2.35 -12.20 -31.22
CA ARG A 236 -3.79 -11.89 -31.14
C ARG A 236 -4.27 -10.77 -32.07
N GLN A 237 -3.35 -9.97 -32.64
CA GLN A 237 -3.72 -8.89 -33.53
C GLN A 237 -4.44 -9.41 -34.78
N GLY A 238 -5.60 -8.84 -35.08
CA GLY A 238 -6.41 -9.22 -36.26
C GLY A 238 -7.32 -10.46 -36.07
N LEU A 239 -7.38 -11.05 -34.89
CA LEU A 239 -8.45 -11.98 -34.54
C LEU A 239 -9.77 -11.21 -34.31
N ASP A 240 -10.91 -11.89 -34.54
CA ASP A 240 -12.22 -11.33 -34.15
C ASP A 240 -12.34 -11.18 -32.62
N LYS A 241 -13.42 -10.52 -32.17
CA LYS A 241 -13.57 -10.16 -30.76
C LYS A 241 -13.66 -11.39 -29.83
N GLY A 242 -14.35 -12.44 -30.26
CA GLY A 242 -14.47 -13.69 -29.50
C GLY A 242 -13.16 -14.48 -29.46
N ALA A 243 -12.54 -14.67 -30.62
CA ALA A 243 -11.25 -15.34 -30.75
C ALA A 243 -10.12 -14.59 -30.03
N SER A 244 -10.17 -13.25 -29.97
CA SER A 244 -9.19 -12.45 -29.22
C SER A 244 -9.31 -12.69 -27.71
N ALA A 245 -10.52 -12.79 -27.16
CA ALA A 245 -10.75 -13.12 -25.76
C ALA A 245 -10.26 -14.54 -25.43
N GLN A 246 -10.57 -15.52 -26.29
CA GLN A 246 -10.07 -16.88 -26.15
C GLN A 246 -8.54 -16.96 -26.28
N GLY A 247 -7.94 -16.19 -27.19
CA GLY A 247 -6.49 -16.06 -27.32
C GLY A 247 -5.82 -15.52 -26.05
N GLN A 248 -6.50 -14.67 -25.26
CA GLN A 248 -6.02 -14.26 -23.93
C GLN A 248 -5.97 -15.44 -22.95
N ARG A 249 -7.01 -16.31 -22.96
CA ARG A 249 -7.02 -17.51 -22.12
C ARG A 249 -5.91 -18.47 -22.49
N VAL A 250 -5.67 -18.68 -23.78
CA VAL A 250 -4.55 -19.51 -24.27
C VAL A 250 -3.22 -18.96 -23.77
N MET A 251 -3.00 -17.64 -23.82
CA MET A 251 -1.75 -17.07 -23.33
C MET A 251 -1.63 -17.16 -21.80
N ALA A 252 -2.71 -16.98 -21.06
CA ALA A 252 -2.72 -17.20 -19.61
C ALA A 252 -2.41 -18.67 -19.26
N ALA A 253 -3.05 -19.63 -19.96
CA ALA A 253 -2.78 -21.05 -19.79
C ALA A 253 -1.33 -21.41 -20.18
N LYS A 254 -0.74 -20.74 -21.17
CA LYS A 254 0.67 -20.88 -21.51
C LYS A 254 1.59 -20.42 -20.37
N GLU A 255 1.33 -19.25 -19.80
CA GLU A 255 2.08 -18.73 -18.66
C GLU A 255 1.98 -19.67 -17.46
N GLU A 256 0.80 -20.19 -17.16
CA GLU A 256 0.57 -21.18 -16.11
C GLU A 256 1.31 -22.48 -16.37
N ALA A 257 1.26 -23.04 -17.58
CA ALA A 257 2.00 -24.25 -17.94
C ALA A 257 3.51 -24.05 -17.82
N LEU A 258 4.04 -22.89 -18.24
CA LEU A 258 5.47 -22.56 -18.05
C LEU A 258 5.85 -22.47 -16.57
N ALA A 259 5.01 -21.86 -15.74
CA ALA A 259 5.25 -21.78 -14.30
C ALA A 259 5.24 -23.16 -13.63
N VAL A 260 4.31 -24.04 -14.01
CA VAL A 260 4.23 -25.43 -13.51
C VAL A 260 5.47 -26.22 -13.93
N LEU A 261 5.86 -26.19 -15.19
CA LEU A 261 7.03 -26.92 -15.70
C LEU A 261 8.35 -26.41 -15.10
N ALA A 262 8.50 -25.09 -14.98
CA ALA A 262 9.65 -24.50 -14.33
C ALA A 262 9.71 -24.87 -12.82
N GLY A 263 8.57 -24.79 -12.15
CA GLY A 263 8.45 -25.17 -10.74
C GLY A 263 8.80 -26.64 -10.49
N SER A 264 8.33 -27.54 -11.33
CA SER A 264 8.63 -28.96 -11.23
C SER A 264 10.13 -29.26 -11.45
N ARG A 265 10.75 -28.62 -12.44
CA ARG A 265 12.20 -28.76 -12.69
C ARG A 265 13.06 -28.26 -11.53
N HIS A 266 12.59 -27.28 -10.79
CA HIS A 266 13.30 -26.71 -9.63
C HIS A 266 12.77 -27.23 -8.29
N GLN A 267 12.11 -28.40 -8.27
CA GLN A 267 11.57 -28.98 -7.03
C GLN A 267 12.62 -29.11 -5.90
N PRO A 268 13.86 -29.56 -6.12
CA PRO A 268 14.87 -29.61 -5.07
C PRO A 268 15.18 -28.23 -4.46
N GLN A 269 15.36 -27.21 -5.31
CA GLN A 269 15.62 -25.83 -4.87
C GLN A 269 14.40 -25.23 -4.14
N ARG A 270 13.19 -25.62 -4.56
CA ARG A 270 11.95 -25.21 -3.90
C ARG A 270 11.84 -25.77 -2.47
N GLU A 271 12.20 -27.03 -2.26
CA GLU A 271 12.23 -27.62 -0.91
C GLU A 271 13.28 -26.94 -0.01
N VAL A 272 14.43 -26.60 -0.56
CA VAL A 272 15.46 -25.82 0.14
C VAL A 272 14.93 -24.43 0.50
N LEU A 273 14.30 -23.73 -0.44
CA LEU A 273 13.68 -22.43 -0.21
C LEU A 273 12.58 -22.50 0.85
N ARG A 274 11.77 -23.56 0.81
CA ARG A 274 10.72 -23.80 1.80
C ARG A 274 11.30 -23.92 3.22
N ALA A 275 12.35 -24.72 3.38
CA ALA A 275 13.03 -24.87 4.66
C ALA A 275 13.62 -23.53 5.13
N LEU A 276 14.28 -22.80 4.24
CA LEU A 276 14.86 -21.50 4.51
C LEU A 276 13.79 -20.47 4.93
N LEU A 277 12.63 -20.45 4.26
CA LEU A 277 11.52 -19.55 4.61
C LEU A 277 10.92 -19.86 5.99
N LEU A 278 10.83 -21.15 6.35
CA LEU A 278 10.33 -21.55 7.68
C LEU A 278 11.32 -21.17 8.78
N GLU A 279 12.62 -21.35 8.58
CA GLU A 279 13.66 -20.95 9.52
C GLU A 279 13.71 -19.40 9.65
N TYR A 280 13.56 -18.69 8.54
CA TYR A 280 13.49 -17.23 8.56
C TYR A 280 12.26 -16.72 9.30
N ASP A 281 11.07 -17.29 9.03
CA ASP A 281 9.87 -16.90 9.77
C ASP A 281 10.02 -17.16 11.27
N ALA A 282 10.55 -18.34 11.65
CA ALA A 282 10.79 -18.68 13.05
C ALA A 282 11.75 -17.70 13.73
N GLU A 283 12.84 -17.31 13.08
CA GLU A 283 13.80 -16.34 13.60
C GLU A 283 13.18 -14.95 13.73
N TYR A 284 12.41 -14.51 12.74
CA TYR A 284 11.71 -13.22 12.79
C TYR A 284 10.67 -13.19 13.93
N GLN A 285 9.88 -14.27 14.11
CA GLN A 285 8.94 -14.40 15.22
C GLN A 285 9.66 -14.43 16.58
N ARG A 286 10.81 -15.11 16.66
CA ARG A 286 11.63 -15.19 17.88
C ARG A 286 12.13 -13.80 18.29
N ARG A 287 12.63 -12.99 17.33
CA ARG A 287 13.09 -11.62 17.59
C ARG A 287 11.95 -10.75 18.07
N LYS A 288 10.80 -10.77 17.41
CA LYS A 288 9.61 -10.04 17.87
C LYS A 288 9.17 -10.45 19.27
N ALA A 289 9.17 -11.74 19.56
CA ALA A 289 8.80 -12.24 20.88
C ALA A 289 9.78 -11.80 21.98
N ALA A 290 11.08 -11.73 21.69
CA ALA A 290 12.09 -11.24 22.63
C ALA A 290 11.88 -9.77 23.02
N GLU A 291 11.26 -8.99 22.14
CA GLU A 291 10.91 -7.59 22.38
C GLU A 291 9.45 -7.39 22.84
N ALA A 292 8.73 -8.47 23.15
CA ALA A 292 7.28 -8.44 23.40
C ALA A 292 6.54 -7.61 22.34
N ALA A 293 6.86 -7.82 21.05
CA ALA A 293 6.37 -7.02 19.94
C ALA A 293 5.61 -7.85 18.89
N VAL A 294 4.70 -7.20 18.19
CA VAL A 294 3.96 -7.72 17.03
C VAL A 294 3.96 -6.69 15.91
N ASP A 295 3.93 -7.13 14.66
CA ASP A 295 3.70 -6.24 13.52
C ASP A 295 2.23 -6.26 13.07
N PHE A 296 1.88 -5.48 12.05
CA PHE A 296 0.51 -5.38 11.55
C PHE A 296 -0.04 -6.71 11.01
N HIS A 297 0.80 -7.54 10.38
CA HIS A 297 0.37 -8.86 9.92
C HIS A 297 0.08 -9.81 11.08
N ASP A 298 0.89 -9.74 12.14
CA ASP A 298 0.63 -10.55 13.34
C ASP A 298 -0.70 -10.21 13.99
N LEU A 299 -1.07 -8.92 14.02
CA LEU A 299 -2.37 -8.50 14.56
C LEU A 299 -3.52 -9.22 13.85
N GLU A 300 -3.48 -9.27 12.53
CA GLU A 300 -4.51 -9.93 11.72
C GLU A 300 -4.44 -11.47 11.87
N ALA A 301 -3.27 -12.06 11.66
CA ALA A 301 -3.09 -13.51 11.70
C ALA A 301 -3.44 -14.11 13.08
N ARG A 302 -2.97 -13.47 14.17
CA ARG A 302 -3.26 -13.95 15.53
C ARG A 302 -4.71 -13.73 15.93
N THR A 303 -5.35 -12.64 15.47
CA THR A 303 -6.79 -12.45 15.67
C THR A 303 -7.58 -13.54 14.94
N LEU A 304 -7.24 -13.84 13.70
CA LEU A 304 -7.89 -14.92 12.94
C LEU A 304 -7.69 -16.27 13.60
N ALA A 305 -6.47 -16.57 14.07
CA ALA A 305 -6.16 -17.80 14.78
C ALA A 305 -6.92 -17.90 16.12
N LEU A 306 -7.01 -16.81 16.88
CA LEU A 306 -7.80 -16.75 18.12
C LEU A 306 -9.27 -17.06 17.85
N LEU A 307 -9.88 -16.39 16.85
CA LEU A 307 -11.27 -16.63 16.47
C LEU A 307 -11.53 -18.02 15.87
N GLY A 308 -10.49 -18.72 15.46
CA GLY A 308 -10.57 -20.08 14.92
C GLY A 308 -10.47 -21.20 15.95
N ARG A 309 -10.13 -20.88 17.19
CA ARG A 309 -10.00 -21.89 18.27
C ARG A 309 -11.34 -22.33 18.81
N ASP A 310 -11.38 -23.54 19.32
CA ASP A 310 -12.49 -23.98 20.16
C ASP A 310 -12.26 -23.48 21.60
N GLY A 311 -13.28 -22.84 22.18
CA GLY A 311 -13.15 -22.35 23.55
C GLY A 311 -14.13 -21.24 23.92
N PRO A 312 -14.05 -20.73 25.15
CA PRO A 312 -14.93 -19.64 25.62
C PRO A 312 -14.58 -18.29 24.97
N ALA A 313 -13.29 -17.96 24.82
CA ALA A 313 -12.86 -16.66 24.32
C ALA A 313 -13.41 -16.32 22.91
N PRO A 314 -13.32 -17.18 21.88
CA PRO A 314 -13.92 -16.89 20.58
C PRO A 314 -15.42 -16.67 20.63
N ARG A 315 -16.14 -17.45 21.46
CA ARG A 315 -17.59 -17.31 21.63
C ARG A 315 -17.94 -15.98 22.28
N GLU A 316 -17.27 -15.61 23.34
CA GLU A 316 -17.45 -14.31 24.01
C GLU A 316 -17.20 -13.14 23.05
N ILE A 317 -16.15 -13.21 22.23
CA ILE A 317 -15.82 -12.19 21.23
C ILE A 317 -16.96 -12.04 20.21
N VAL A 318 -17.43 -13.14 19.63
CA VAL A 318 -18.52 -13.14 18.65
C VAL A 318 -19.84 -12.65 19.28
N GLU A 319 -20.13 -13.05 20.53
CA GLU A 319 -21.33 -12.65 21.25
C GLU A 319 -21.32 -11.19 21.72
N ARG A 320 -20.15 -10.56 21.76
CA ARG A 320 -20.01 -9.15 22.15
C ARG A 320 -20.67 -8.19 21.17
N TYR A 321 -20.66 -8.49 19.89
CA TYR A 321 -21.15 -7.59 18.85
C TYR A 321 -22.45 -8.06 18.23
N ASP A 322 -23.48 -7.20 18.28
CA ASP A 322 -24.78 -7.47 17.67
C ASP A 322 -24.85 -6.97 16.21
N ALA A 323 -24.03 -5.98 15.85
CA ALA A 323 -23.93 -5.52 14.48
C ALA A 323 -22.48 -5.11 14.14
N ILE A 324 -22.09 -5.31 12.89
CA ILE A 324 -20.80 -4.89 12.34
C ILE A 324 -21.07 -3.98 11.14
N LEU A 325 -20.46 -2.79 11.17
CA LEU A 325 -20.49 -1.81 10.10
C LEU A 325 -19.09 -1.65 9.53
N MET A 326 -18.93 -1.88 8.23
CA MET A 326 -17.64 -1.81 7.54
C MET A 326 -17.65 -0.71 6.49
N ASP A 327 -16.74 0.27 6.59
CA ASP A 327 -16.47 1.29 5.59
C ASP A 327 -15.35 0.83 4.65
N GLU A 328 -15.41 1.25 3.38
CA GLU A 328 -14.41 0.98 2.34
C GLU A 328 -14.09 -0.52 2.18
N LEU A 329 -15.13 -1.37 2.11
CA LEU A 329 -14.97 -2.83 2.04
C LEU A 329 -14.08 -3.29 0.87
N GLN A 330 -14.03 -2.56 -0.25
CA GLN A 330 -13.18 -2.86 -1.40
C GLN A 330 -11.67 -2.84 -1.10
N ASP A 331 -11.26 -2.25 0.03
CA ASP A 331 -9.86 -2.16 0.43
C ASP A 331 -9.45 -3.26 1.43
N THR A 332 -10.32 -4.25 1.65
CA THR A 332 -10.11 -5.36 2.58
C THR A 332 -9.21 -6.43 1.96
N ASN A 333 -8.31 -7.01 2.75
CA ASN A 333 -7.50 -8.16 2.37
C ASN A 333 -8.17 -9.49 2.77
N PRO A 334 -7.70 -10.66 2.27
CA PRO A 334 -8.31 -11.95 2.57
C PRO A 334 -8.35 -12.32 4.06
N VAL A 335 -7.30 -11.96 4.82
CA VAL A 335 -7.24 -12.26 6.27
C VAL A 335 -8.27 -11.42 7.03
N GLN A 336 -8.36 -10.14 6.73
CA GLN A 336 -9.37 -9.23 7.30
C GLN A 336 -10.78 -9.70 6.97
N TRP A 337 -11.02 -10.16 5.74
CA TRP A 337 -12.32 -10.70 5.34
C TRP A 337 -12.69 -11.95 6.16
N ARG A 338 -11.75 -12.89 6.33
CA ARG A 338 -11.96 -14.08 7.17
C ARG A 338 -12.23 -13.73 8.64
N ILE A 339 -11.59 -12.68 9.19
CA ILE A 339 -11.89 -12.16 10.53
C ILE A 339 -13.34 -11.66 10.59
N LEU A 340 -13.77 -10.85 9.62
CA LEU A 340 -15.13 -10.34 9.56
C LEU A 340 -16.16 -11.47 9.43
N GLU A 341 -15.89 -12.48 8.60
CA GLU A 341 -16.76 -13.65 8.44
C GLU A 341 -16.95 -14.45 9.73
N ARG A 342 -15.92 -14.53 10.57
CA ARG A 342 -16.02 -15.21 11.87
C ARG A 342 -16.75 -14.38 12.92
N LEU A 343 -16.70 -13.07 12.82
CA LEU A 343 -17.34 -12.15 13.78
C LEU A 343 -18.80 -11.86 13.47
N ARG A 344 -19.16 -11.83 12.18
CA ARG A 344 -20.50 -11.39 11.75
C ARG A 344 -21.58 -12.43 12.11
N ARG A 345 -22.74 -11.90 12.49
CA ARG A 345 -23.96 -12.67 12.63
C ARG A 345 -24.83 -12.51 11.39
N PRO A 346 -25.67 -13.50 11.04
CA PRO A 346 -26.61 -13.37 9.92
C PRO A 346 -27.50 -12.12 10.07
N ASP A 347 -27.68 -11.40 8.96
CA ASP A 347 -28.54 -10.22 8.85
C ASP A 347 -28.13 -9.02 9.75
N ARG A 348 -26.86 -9.01 10.19
CA ARG A 348 -26.30 -7.97 11.09
C ARG A 348 -25.03 -7.32 10.57
N PHE A 349 -24.67 -7.58 9.31
CA PHE A 349 -23.52 -6.97 8.67
C PHE A 349 -23.96 -5.86 7.72
N PHE A 350 -23.34 -4.69 7.87
CA PHE A 350 -23.53 -3.55 6.99
C PHE A 350 -22.19 -3.18 6.38
N ALA A 351 -22.08 -3.27 5.07
CA ALA A 351 -20.87 -2.95 4.34
C ALA A 351 -21.13 -1.86 3.31
N VAL A 352 -20.24 -0.89 3.23
CA VAL A 352 -20.26 0.13 2.18
C VAL A 352 -18.92 0.19 1.47
N GLY A 353 -18.95 0.34 0.14
CA GLY A 353 -17.75 0.39 -0.67
C GLY A 353 -18.00 0.79 -2.12
N ASP A 354 -16.89 0.91 -2.87
CA ASP A 354 -16.89 1.19 -4.30
C ASP A 354 -15.69 0.51 -4.96
N LEU A 355 -15.93 -0.48 -5.81
CA LEU A 355 -14.87 -1.21 -6.51
C LEU A 355 -13.95 -0.30 -7.34
N ASN A 356 -14.49 0.79 -7.91
CA ASN A 356 -13.72 1.75 -8.68
C ASN A 356 -12.82 2.65 -7.82
N GLN A 357 -12.98 2.65 -6.51
CA GLN A 357 -12.17 3.40 -5.55
C GLN A 357 -11.11 2.53 -4.85
N SER A 358 -10.97 1.25 -5.19
CA SER A 358 -9.90 0.42 -4.63
C SER A 358 -8.54 0.86 -5.18
N ILE A 359 -7.73 1.46 -4.29
CA ILE A 359 -6.40 1.98 -4.60
C ILE A 359 -5.32 1.40 -3.69
N TYR A 360 -5.67 0.45 -2.82
CA TYR A 360 -4.78 -0.15 -1.85
C TYR A 360 -4.28 -1.55 -2.23
N GLY A 361 -4.18 -1.86 -3.53
CA GLY A 361 -3.59 -3.11 -4.00
C GLY A 361 -2.16 -3.34 -3.46
N PHE A 362 -1.38 -2.28 -3.25
CA PHE A 362 -0.06 -2.34 -2.61
C PHE A 362 -0.11 -2.69 -1.10
N ARG A 363 -1.29 -2.63 -0.48
CA ARG A 363 -1.60 -3.12 0.88
C ARG A 363 -2.41 -4.41 0.84
N HIS A 364 -2.36 -5.10 -0.29
CA HIS A 364 -2.99 -6.40 -0.52
C HIS A 364 -4.52 -6.39 -0.49
N ALA A 365 -5.13 -5.22 -0.68
CA ALA A 365 -6.56 -5.13 -0.91
C ALA A 365 -6.95 -6.01 -2.10
N GLU A 366 -7.99 -6.79 -1.93
CA GLU A 366 -8.53 -7.69 -2.95
C GLU A 366 -9.98 -7.31 -3.29
N PRO A 367 -10.18 -6.41 -4.26
CA PRO A 367 -11.52 -5.95 -4.65
C PRO A 367 -12.47 -7.08 -5.06
N GLY A 368 -11.92 -8.21 -5.51
CA GLY A 368 -12.66 -9.43 -5.83
C GLY A 368 -13.50 -9.94 -4.66
N LEU A 369 -13.05 -9.76 -3.42
CA LEU A 369 -13.82 -10.15 -2.23
C LEU A 369 -15.14 -9.38 -2.11
N PHE A 370 -15.11 -8.06 -2.32
CA PHE A 370 -16.32 -7.24 -2.32
C PHE A 370 -17.25 -7.61 -3.47
N GLN A 371 -16.70 -7.90 -4.64
CA GLN A 371 -17.48 -8.37 -5.79
C GLN A 371 -18.16 -9.71 -5.50
N SER A 372 -17.40 -10.70 -5.05
CA SER A 372 -17.93 -12.04 -4.72
C SER A 372 -18.99 -11.96 -3.61
N TYR A 373 -18.82 -11.03 -2.66
CA TYR A 373 -19.84 -10.79 -1.65
C TYR A 373 -21.13 -10.23 -2.23
N GLN A 374 -21.07 -9.27 -3.17
CA GLN A 374 -22.24 -8.77 -3.88
C GLN A 374 -22.94 -9.89 -4.67
N GLU A 375 -22.19 -10.65 -5.47
CA GLU A 375 -22.71 -11.76 -6.25
C GLU A 375 -23.39 -12.84 -5.39
N LYS A 376 -22.82 -13.13 -4.21
CA LYS A 376 -23.42 -14.05 -3.24
C LYS A 376 -24.77 -13.54 -2.74
N LEU A 377 -24.86 -12.27 -2.34
CA LEU A 377 -26.12 -11.68 -1.84
C LEU A 377 -27.19 -11.67 -2.94
N GLU A 378 -26.83 -11.30 -4.16
CA GLU A 378 -27.75 -11.33 -5.32
C GLU A 378 -28.23 -12.75 -5.61
N ALA A 379 -27.37 -13.76 -5.54
CA ALA A 379 -27.73 -15.17 -5.70
C ALA A 379 -28.67 -15.68 -4.59
N GLU A 380 -28.56 -15.12 -3.37
CA GLU A 380 -29.46 -15.37 -2.25
C GLU A 380 -30.80 -14.60 -2.36
N GLY A 381 -31.00 -13.83 -3.44
CA GLY A 381 -32.19 -13.00 -3.65
C GLY A 381 -32.24 -11.75 -2.77
N ARG A 382 -31.11 -11.31 -2.22
CA ARG A 382 -31.00 -10.12 -1.38
C ARG A 382 -30.75 -8.87 -2.22
N GLU A 383 -31.27 -7.74 -1.79
CA GLU A 383 -31.12 -6.47 -2.51
C GLU A 383 -29.79 -5.79 -2.19
N ILE A 384 -29.12 -5.29 -3.21
CA ILE A 384 -27.95 -4.42 -3.09
C ILE A 384 -28.39 -2.96 -3.16
N ASP A 385 -28.06 -2.17 -2.13
CA ASP A 385 -28.35 -0.76 -2.12
C ASP A 385 -27.31 0.02 -2.94
N ARG A 386 -27.77 0.90 -3.83
CA ARG A 386 -26.89 1.71 -4.69
C ARG A 386 -27.11 3.19 -4.37
N LEU A 387 -26.01 3.91 -4.06
CA LEU A 387 -26.00 5.36 -3.85
C LEU A 387 -25.40 6.02 -5.09
N GLU A 388 -26.24 6.48 -5.98
CA GLU A 388 -25.84 7.03 -7.29
C GLU A 388 -25.73 8.55 -7.26
N THR A 389 -26.44 9.23 -6.33
CA THR A 389 -26.43 10.69 -6.24
C THR A 389 -25.12 11.22 -5.65
N ASN A 390 -24.39 12.01 -6.45
CA ASN A 390 -23.15 12.66 -6.03
C ASN A 390 -23.41 14.07 -5.48
N TYR A 391 -23.06 14.30 -4.22
CA TYR A 391 -23.22 15.58 -3.51
C TYR A 391 -21.96 16.44 -3.51
N ARG A 392 -20.83 15.92 -3.95
CA ARG A 392 -19.50 16.56 -3.88
C ARG A 392 -19.16 17.36 -5.11
N SER A 393 -19.36 16.79 -6.28
CA SER A 393 -18.78 17.26 -7.53
C SER A 393 -19.80 17.94 -8.43
N ARG A 394 -19.33 18.90 -9.22
CA ARG A 394 -20.13 19.58 -10.25
C ARG A 394 -20.45 18.64 -11.40
N PRO A 395 -21.60 18.83 -12.11
CA PRO A 395 -22.00 17.96 -13.23
C PRO A 395 -20.92 17.80 -14.29
N GLY A 396 -20.21 18.87 -14.68
CA GLY A 396 -19.15 18.82 -15.68
C GLY A 396 -17.96 17.93 -15.27
N ILE A 397 -17.63 17.86 -13.96
CA ILE A 397 -16.59 16.96 -13.44
C ILE A 397 -17.05 15.51 -13.55
N LEU A 398 -18.31 15.25 -13.20
CA LEU A 398 -18.88 13.90 -13.25
C LEU A 398 -18.95 13.39 -14.69
N SER A 399 -19.44 14.22 -15.63
CA SER A 399 -19.51 13.87 -17.04
C SER A 399 -18.13 13.56 -17.63
N PHE A 400 -17.12 14.37 -17.28
CA PHE A 400 -15.75 14.13 -17.73
C PHE A 400 -15.18 12.84 -17.15
N ALA A 401 -15.33 12.62 -15.82
CA ALA A 401 -14.85 11.43 -15.15
C ALA A 401 -15.51 10.16 -15.73
N SER A 402 -16.82 10.18 -15.95
CA SER A 402 -17.55 9.06 -16.57
C SER A 402 -17.06 8.76 -17.98
N ALA A 403 -16.87 9.80 -18.82
CA ALA A 403 -16.38 9.63 -20.20
C ALA A 403 -14.96 9.04 -20.28
N VAL A 404 -14.10 9.34 -19.29
CA VAL A 404 -12.77 8.73 -19.17
C VAL A 404 -12.89 7.28 -18.66
N ALA A 405 -13.71 7.04 -17.64
CA ALA A 405 -13.89 5.74 -17.02
C ALA A 405 -14.47 4.70 -17.99
N GLU A 406 -15.46 5.07 -18.80
CA GLU A 406 -16.06 4.19 -19.82
C GLU A 406 -15.06 3.64 -20.84
N ARG A 407 -13.95 4.35 -21.06
CA ARG A 407 -12.88 3.97 -21.98
C ARG A 407 -11.70 3.29 -21.30
N SER A 408 -11.72 3.19 -20.00
CA SER A 408 -10.63 2.62 -19.21
C SER A 408 -10.89 1.14 -18.92
N ALA A 409 -9.90 0.28 -19.23
CA ALA A 409 -9.99 -1.13 -18.90
C ALA A 409 -10.05 -1.34 -17.36
N GLY A 410 -10.90 -2.25 -16.93
CA GLY A 410 -11.02 -2.61 -15.50
C GLY A 410 -11.89 -1.67 -14.67
N VAL A 411 -12.35 -0.54 -15.23
CA VAL A 411 -13.31 0.35 -14.56
C VAL A 411 -14.73 -0.11 -14.89
N ARG A 412 -15.55 -0.32 -13.87
CA ARG A 412 -16.96 -0.69 -14.06
C ARG A 412 -17.78 0.57 -14.33
N PRO A 413 -18.72 0.53 -15.27
CA PRO A 413 -19.65 1.64 -15.46
C PRO A 413 -20.38 1.95 -14.16
N HIS A 414 -20.35 3.22 -13.75
CA HIS A 414 -21.01 3.69 -12.55
C HIS A 414 -21.80 4.95 -12.91
N GLN A 415 -23.10 4.92 -12.64
CA GLN A 415 -23.95 6.08 -12.92
C GLN A 415 -23.75 7.10 -11.79
N LEU A 416 -23.10 8.22 -12.09
CA LEU A 416 -22.91 9.32 -11.15
C LEU A 416 -23.93 10.42 -11.45
N ILE A 417 -25.01 10.47 -10.67
CA ILE A 417 -26.07 11.47 -10.83
C ILE A 417 -25.71 12.71 -10.01
N PRO A 418 -25.60 13.89 -10.62
CA PRO A 418 -25.37 15.10 -9.84
C PRO A 418 -26.59 15.43 -8.96
N ARG A 419 -26.35 15.98 -7.76
CA ARG A 419 -27.43 16.46 -6.89
C ARG A 419 -28.35 17.44 -7.63
N GLU A 420 -29.64 17.46 -7.30
CA GLU A 420 -30.62 18.37 -7.92
C GLU A 420 -30.33 19.86 -7.62
N ALA A 421 -29.84 20.20 -6.41
CA ALA A 421 -29.52 21.57 -6.06
C ALA A 421 -28.34 22.09 -6.89
N PRO A 422 -28.51 23.20 -7.63
CA PRO A 422 -27.47 23.72 -8.52
C PRO A 422 -26.25 24.22 -7.73
N PHE A 423 -25.08 24.05 -8.31
CA PHE A 423 -23.88 24.70 -7.82
C PHE A 423 -23.84 26.16 -8.29
N ALA A 424 -23.36 27.07 -7.44
CA ALA A 424 -23.15 28.46 -7.85
C ALA A 424 -22.26 28.55 -9.11
N PRO A 425 -22.59 29.40 -10.08
CA PRO A 425 -21.76 29.62 -11.27
C PRO A 425 -20.31 29.98 -10.90
N LYS A 426 -19.35 29.60 -11.74
CA LYS A 426 -17.93 29.97 -11.59
C LYS A 426 -17.45 30.69 -12.83
N PRO A 427 -16.54 31.66 -12.71
CA PRO A 427 -16.01 32.41 -13.85
C PRO A 427 -15.04 31.61 -14.72
N VAL A 428 -14.60 30.44 -14.25
CA VAL A 428 -13.62 29.58 -14.93
C VAL A 428 -14.27 28.27 -15.37
N PRO A 429 -13.74 27.60 -16.42
CA PRO A 429 -14.19 26.28 -16.83
C PRO A 429 -14.15 25.28 -15.67
N VAL A 430 -15.09 24.34 -15.65
CA VAL A 430 -15.17 23.32 -14.61
C VAL A 430 -14.09 22.25 -14.83
N VAL A 431 -13.76 21.97 -16.08
CA VAL A 431 -12.70 21.04 -16.50
C VAL A 431 -11.87 21.73 -17.59
N GLU A 432 -10.58 21.68 -17.45
CA GLU A 432 -9.60 22.16 -18.43
C GLU A 432 -8.65 21.03 -18.80
N ILE A 433 -8.30 20.92 -20.08
CA ILE A 433 -7.34 19.94 -20.59
C ILE A 433 -6.22 20.68 -21.29
N GLN A 434 -5.00 20.55 -20.80
CA GLN A 434 -3.80 21.04 -21.45
C GLN A 434 -2.99 19.88 -22.00
N ARG A 435 -2.58 19.99 -23.27
CA ARG A 435 -1.68 19.03 -23.90
C ARG A 435 -0.31 19.68 -24.07
N PHE A 436 0.71 18.96 -23.66
CA PHE A 436 2.11 19.33 -23.86
C PHE A 436 2.68 18.46 -24.99
N GLN A 437 3.38 19.09 -25.89
CA GLN A 437 4.16 18.40 -26.92
C GLN A 437 5.63 18.61 -26.57
N ALA A 438 6.39 17.53 -26.42
CA ALA A 438 7.82 17.65 -26.24
C ALA A 438 8.43 18.28 -27.49
N ASP A 439 9.19 19.36 -27.32
CA ASP A 439 10.04 19.89 -28.35
C ASP A 439 11.41 19.23 -28.24
N PRO A 440 11.80 18.38 -29.21
CA PRO A 440 13.06 17.64 -29.14
C PRO A 440 14.28 18.58 -29.12
N ASP A 441 14.14 19.79 -29.62
CA ASP A 441 15.24 20.77 -29.83
C ASP A 441 15.33 21.82 -28.70
N ALA A 442 14.34 21.89 -27.80
CA ALA A 442 14.26 22.96 -26.80
C ALA A 442 15.13 22.74 -25.55
N GLY A 443 15.84 21.63 -25.42
CA GLY A 443 16.72 21.37 -24.27
C GLY A 443 16.02 21.25 -22.89
N GLU A 444 14.77 21.68 -22.79
CA GLU A 444 13.90 21.50 -21.62
C GLU A 444 13.04 20.25 -21.86
N GLY A 445 13.08 19.27 -20.97
CA GLY A 445 12.19 18.12 -21.03
C GLY A 445 10.72 18.56 -20.99
N ALA A 446 9.81 17.74 -21.53
CA ALA A 446 8.37 18.03 -21.53
C ALA A 446 7.82 18.35 -20.13
N SER A 447 8.42 17.81 -19.08
CA SER A 447 8.07 18.04 -17.69
C SER A 447 8.32 19.47 -17.21
N GLY A 448 9.41 20.13 -17.64
CA GLY A 448 9.70 21.52 -17.27
C GLY A 448 8.64 22.50 -17.76
N SER A 449 8.15 22.30 -18.98
CA SER A 449 7.04 23.09 -19.55
C SER A 449 5.72 22.84 -18.83
N GLU A 450 5.47 21.60 -18.40
CA GLU A 450 4.28 21.22 -17.63
C GLU A 450 4.26 21.88 -16.25
N ALA A 451 5.37 21.82 -15.50
CA ALA A 451 5.48 22.44 -14.18
C ALA A 451 5.24 23.96 -14.24
N LYS A 452 5.88 24.66 -15.19
CA LYS A 452 5.72 26.12 -15.40
C LYS A 452 4.26 26.49 -15.68
N TRP A 453 3.61 25.73 -16.55
CA TRP A 453 2.21 25.99 -16.90
C TRP A 453 1.26 25.74 -15.71
N ILE A 454 1.45 24.64 -14.98
CA ILE A 454 0.64 24.34 -13.79
C ILE A 454 0.73 25.48 -12.79
N VAL A 455 1.95 25.94 -12.47
CA VAL A 455 2.15 27.01 -11.49
C VAL A 455 1.53 28.33 -11.98
N TYR A 456 1.71 28.69 -13.25
CA TYR A 456 1.07 29.84 -13.85
C TYR A 456 -0.46 29.78 -13.74
N ARG A 457 -1.06 28.62 -14.08
CA ARG A 457 -2.51 28.45 -14.02
C ARG A 457 -3.05 28.49 -12.58
N LEU A 458 -2.31 27.98 -11.62
CA LEU A 458 -2.67 28.10 -10.20
C LEU A 458 -2.66 29.55 -9.71
N GLU A 459 -1.72 30.38 -10.18
CA GLU A 459 -1.70 31.82 -9.86
C GLU A 459 -2.91 32.56 -10.48
N GLU A 460 -3.32 32.23 -11.68
CA GLU A 460 -4.54 32.78 -12.30
C GLU A 460 -5.77 32.38 -11.48
N LEU A 461 -5.93 31.07 -11.17
CA LEU A 461 -7.03 30.58 -10.36
C LEU A 461 -7.05 31.22 -8.97
N LYS A 462 -5.89 31.49 -8.39
CA LYS A 462 -5.76 32.19 -7.10
C LYS A 462 -6.36 33.59 -7.12
N ARG A 463 -6.32 34.27 -8.26
CA ARG A 463 -6.86 35.61 -8.46
C ARG A 463 -8.36 35.60 -8.78
N GLU A 464 -8.82 34.62 -9.54
CA GLU A 464 -10.14 34.60 -10.15
C GLU A 464 -11.16 33.75 -9.39
N LEU A 465 -10.69 32.67 -8.75
CA LEU A 465 -11.59 31.65 -8.23
C LEU A 465 -12.08 31.97 -6.80
N GLN A 466 -13.37 31.81 -6.58
CA GLN A 466 -13.98 31.78 -5.27
C GLN A 466 -14.44 30.37 -4.90
N VAL A 467 -14.31 29.99 -3.64
CA VAL A 467 -14.67 28.67 -3.11
C VAL A 467 -15.45 28.79 -1.80
N GLY A 468 -16.17 27.73 -1.45
CA GLY A 468 -16.95 27.66 -0.21
C GLY A 468 -18.35 28.22 -0.32
N ASP A 469 -19.10 28.09 0.77
CA ASP A 469 -20.43 28.63 0.99
C ASP A 469 -20.49 29.15 2.44
N PRO A 470 -20.49 30.46 2.68
CA PRO A 470 -20.49 31.55 1.69
C PRO A 470 -19.20 31.62 0.84
N PRO A 471 -19.27 32.18 -0.39
CA PRO A 471 -18.13 32.29 -1.28
C PRO A 471 -17.00 33.14 -0.67
N ARG A 472 -15.76 32.67 -0.76
CA ARG A 472 -14.54 33.36 -0.35
C ARG A 472 -13.44 33.19 -1.41
N PRO A 473 -12.45 34.10 -1.47
CA PRO A 473 -11.28 33.89 -2.33
C PRO A 473 -10.59 32.56 -2.04
N VAL A 474 -10.16 31.87 -3.09
CA VAL A 474 -9.42 30.63 -2.98
C VAL A 474 -8.05 30.89 -2.32
N ARG A 475 -7.61 29.99 -1.47
CA ARG A 475 -6.29 30.03 -0.81
C ARG A 475 -5.43 28.88 -1.35
N TRP A 476 -4.10 28.97 -1.24
CA TRP A 476 -3.19 27.91 -1.67
C TRP A 476 -3.55 26.54 -1.07
N LYS A 477 -3.94 26.49 0.20
CA LYS A 477 -4.38 25.26 0.86
C LYS A 477 -5.68 24.65 0.33
N ASP A 478 -6.40 25.36 -0.51
CA ASP A 478 -7.64 24.88 -1.15
C ASP A 478 -7.35 24.23 -2.52
N MET A 479 -6.07 24.23 -2.95
CA MET A 479 -5.59 23.69 -4.22
C MET A 479 -4.71 22.47 -3.99
N ALA A 480 -4.76 21.51 -4.93
CA ALA A 480 -3.88 20.35 -4.91
C ALA A 480 -3.45 19.97 -6.33
N VAL A 481 -2.19 19.55 -6.46
CA VAL A 481 -1.67 18.96 -7.69
C VAL A 481 -1.43 17.47 -7.44
N LEU A 482 -2.01 16.63 -8.28
CA LEU A 482 -1.84 15.18 -8.24
C LEU A 482 -1.06 14.73 -9.47
N ALA A 483 -0.02 13.94 -9.30
CA ALA A 483 0.76 13.37 -10.38
C ALA A 483 0.84 11.84 -10.25
N ARG A 484 0.92 11.15 -11.38
CA ARG A 484 1.04 9.69 -11.43
C ARG A 484 2.42 9.22 -10.97
N THR A 485 3.46 9.99 -11.25
CA THR A 485 4.85 9.67 -10.90
C THR A 485 5.48 10.82 -10.12
N LYS A 486 6.57 10.54 -9.42
CA LYS A 486 7.31 11.54 -8.64
C LYS A 486 8.17 12.49 -9.49
N ALA A 487 8.38 12.18 -10.78
CA ALA A 487 9.31 12.92 -11.65
C ALA A 487 8.99 14.42 -11.71
N LEU A 488 7.69 14.76 -11.79
CA LEU A 488 7.23 16.15 -11.87
C LEU A 488 7.40 16.94 -10.56
N PHE A 489 7.51 16.29 -9.40
CA PHE A 489 7.48 16.98 -8.11
C PHE A 489 8.70 17.89 -7.89
N GLY A 490 9.90 17.46 -8.30
CA GLY A 490 11.10 18.28 -8.17
C GLY A 490 11.02 19.59 -8.94
N GLU A 491 10.49 19.54 -10.16
CA GLU A 491 10.30 20.71 -11.01
C GLU A 491 9.21 21.64 -10.48
N LEU A 492 8.09 21.08 -9.99
CA LEU A 492 7.03 21.85 -9.34
C LEU A 492 7.52 22.53 -8.06
N GLU A 493 8.31 21.86 -7.21
CA GLU A 493 8.88 22.46 -6.01
C GLU A 493 9.80 23.63 -6.35
N ALA A 494 10.64 23.49 -7.38
CA ALA A 494 11.52 24.55 -7.84
C ALA A 494 10.71 25.76 -8.37
N GLU A 495 9.69 25.53 -9.18
CA GLU A 495 8.83 26.60 -9.72
C GLU A 495 8.01 27.30 -8.62
N PHE A 496 7.48 26.55 -7.65
CA PHE A 496 6.78 27.13 -6.49
C PHE A 496 7.72 27.98 -5.63
N ALA A 497 8.94 27.48 -5.38
CA ALA A 497 9.95 28.22 -4.62
C ALA A 497 10.37 29.51 -5.33
N ALA A 498 10.60 29.46 -6.65
CA ALA A 498 10.97 30.62 -7.45
C ALA A 498 9.92 31.74 -7.40
N ARG A 499 8.66 31.39 -7.18
CA ARG A 499 7.53 32.35 -7.11
C ARG A 499 7.05 32.62 -5.69
N GLY A 500 7.71 32.08 -4.68
CA GLY A 500 7.33 32.24 -3.28
C GLY A 500 5.97 31.63 -2.91
N ILE A 501 5.52 30.60 -3.66
CA ILE A 501 4.26 29.92 -3.41
C ILE A 501 4.47 28.82 -2.37
N PRO A 502 3.76 28.85 -1.22
CA PRO A 502 3.89 27.80 -0.21
C PRO A 502 3.29 26.49 -0.72
N CYS A 503 4.08 25.43 -0.71
CA CYS A 503 3.64 24.09 -1.07
C CYS A 503 4.06 23.07 -0.01
N ALA A 504 3.34 21.94 0.03
CA ALA A 504 3.71 20.78 0.84
C ALA A 504 3.59 19.53 -0.02
N VAL A 505 4.70 18.84 -0.25
CA VAL A 505 4.73 17.59 -1.00
C VAL A 505 4.44 16.43 -0.06
N ARG A 506 3.37 15.68 -0.35
CA ARG A 506 3.06 14.43 0.36
C ARG A 506 3.54 13.26 -0.47
N ARG A 507 4.31 12.34 0.12
CA ARG A 507 4.94 11.19 -0.55
C ARG A 507 5.97 11.62 -1.61
N GLY A 508 6.75 12.66 -1.32
CA GLY A 508 7.93 13.05 -2.05
C GLY A 508 9.04 11.99 -2.00
N ARG A 509 10.29 12.40 -2.20
CA ARG A 509 11.46 11.54 -1.99
C ARG A 509 11.36 10.86 -0.62
N ASN A 510 11.88 9.64 -0.50
CA ASN A 510 12.00 9.02 0.81
C ASN A 510 12.76 9.97 1.73
N PHE A 511 12.36 10.06 2.98
CA PHE A 511 13.02 10.93 3.96
C PHE A 511 14.54 10.71 3.99
N PHE A 512 14.99 9.47 3.83
CA PHE A 512 16.39 9.09 3.80
C PHE A 512 17.13 9.41 2.49
N ASP A 513 16.40 9.78 1.41
CA ASP A 513 16.99 10.24 0.14
C ASP A 513 17.20 11.76 0.10
N GLU A 514 16.73 12.48 1.12
CA GLU A 514 16.95 13.92 1.23
C GLU A 514 18.43 14.20 1.56
N GLN A 515 19.04 15.16 0.83
CA GLN A 515 20.48 15.40 0.92
C GLN A 515 20.96 15.65 2.34
N GLU A 516 20.25 16.46 3.10
CA GLU A 516 20.60 16.72 4.50
C GLU A 516 20.58 15.45 5.36
N VAL A 517 19.63 14.53 5.10
CA VAL A 517 19.54 13.27 5.83
C VAL A 517 20.65 12.32 5.42
N VAL A 518 21.00 12.29 4.13
CA VAL A 518 22.17 11.55 3.63
C VAL A 518 23.46 12.06 4.28
N ASP A 519 23.62 13.38 4.40
CA ASP A 519 24.78 13.98 5.06
C ASP A 519 24.85 13.59 6.54
N PHE A 520 23.72 13.63 7.27
CA PHE A 520 23.63 13.18 8.67
C PHE A 520 23.96 11.69 8.80
N THR A 521 23.42 10.86 7.90
CA THR A 521 23.66 9.42 7.88
C THR A 521 25.14 9.10 7.65
N ASN A 522 25.78 9.77 6.68
CA ASN A 522 27.21 9.56 6.42
C ASN A 522 28.07 9.98 7.61
N LEU A 523 27.73 11.08 8.32
CA LEU A 523 28.43 11.44 9.54
C LEU A 523 28.32 10.34 10.61
N LEU A 524 27.12 9.80 10.83
CA LEU A 524 26.93 8.73 11.80
C LEU A 524 27.63 7.42 11.38
N ARG A 525 27.64 7.08 10.08
CA ARG A 525 28.40 5.94 9.55
C ARG A 525 29.89 6.08 9.83
N TYR A 526 30.44 7.26 9.57
CA TYR A 526 31.84 7.53 9.88
C TYR A 526 32.12 7.44 11.39
N LEU A 527 31.23 7.97 12.23
CA LEU A 527 31.39 7.87 13.69
C LEU A 527 31.29 6.43 14.17
N ALA A 528 30.43 5.60 13.56
CA ALA A 528 30.32 4.18 13.87
C ALA A 528 31.55 3.39 13.40
N SER A 529 32.05 3.69 12.21
CA SER A 529 33.19 3.03 11.60
C SER A 529 34.17 4.06 11.01
N PRO A 530 35.19 4.50 11.75
CA PRO A 530 36.16 5.49 11.27
C PRO A 530 36.99 5.02 10.05
N LEU A 531 36.92 3.75 9.71
CA LEU A 531 37.54 3.19 8.51
C LEU A 531 36.65 3.31 7.26
N ASP A 532 35.40 3.76 7.39
CA ASP A 532 34.52 4.03 6.24
C ASP A 532 34.97 5.31 5.52
N GLU A 533 35.94 5.15 4.63
CA GLU A 533 36.48 6.26 3.83
C GLU A 533 35.42 6.90 2.92
N ILE A 534 34.42 6.14 2.47
CA ILE A 534 33.35 6.67 1.62
C ILE A 534 32.46 7.62 2.45
N ALA A 535 32.11 7.22 3.66
CA ALA A 535 31.35 8.07 4.57
C ALA A 535 32.14 9.34 4.95
N LEU A 536 33.44 9.21 5.26
CA LEU A 536 34.30 10.35 5.54
C LEU A 536 34.37 11.31 4.34
N TYR A 537 34.57 10.78 3.13
CA TYR A 537 34.62 11.59 1.91
C TYR A 537 33.30 12.36 1.70
N ALA A 538 32.18 11.69 1.87
CA ALA A 538 30.86 12.32 1.77
C ALA A 538 30.67 13.44 2.81
N VAL A 539 31.11 13.24 4.06
CA VAL A 539 31.07 14.22 5.14
C VAL A 539 31.93 15.45 4.81
N LEU A 540 33.15 15.27 4.30
CA LEU A 540 34.03 16.35 3.92
C LEU A 540 33.46 17.23 2.80
N ARG A 541 32.80 16.62 1.82
CA ARG A 541 32.14 17.31 0.70
C ARG A 541 30.83 17.99 1.10
N SER A 542 30.16 17.47 2.10
CA SER A 542 28.85 17.99 2.52
C SER A 542 28.96 19.46 3.01
N PRO A 543 27.84 20.16 3.12
CA PRO A 543 27.82 21.52 3.69
C PRO A 543 28.38 21.63 5.10
N PHE A 544 28.70 20.53 5.76
CA PHE A 544 29.40 20.55 7.07
C PHE A 544 30.79 21.15 6.99
N PHE A 545 31.52 20.80 5.92
CA PHE A 545 32.89 21.28 5.70
C PHE A 545 33.03 21.99 4.35
N GLY A 546 32.32 21.58 3.32
CA GLY A 546 32.31 22.22 2.01
C GLY A 546 33.63 22.06 1.23
N ILE A 547 34.42 21.04 1.55
CA ILE A 547 35.74 20.82 0.96
C ILE A 547 35.57 20.22 -0.45
N GLY A 548 36.25 20.80 -1.44
CA GLY A 548 36.16 20.36 -2.83
C GLY A 548 36.95 19.07 -3.07
N ASP A 549 36.53 18.29 -4.09
CA ASP A 549 37.13 17.00 -4.46
C ASP A 549 38.64 17.11 -4.72
N GLN A 550 39.06 18.17 -5.41
CA GLN A 550 40.48 18.39 -5.72
C GLN A 550 41.31 18.64 -4.46
N GLU A 551 40.79 19.38 -3.52
CA GLU A 551 41.45 19.68 -2.25
C GLU A 551 41.57 18.40 -1.40
N ILE A 552 40.52 17.62 -1.29
CA ILE A 552 40.53 16.33 -0.58
C ILE A 552 41.60 15.39 -1.19
N LEU A 553 41.72 15.33 -2.50
CA LEU A 553 42.71 14.50 -3.19
C LEU A 553 44.14 14.98 -2.94
N VAL A 554 44.39 16.28 -2.92
CA VAL A 554 45.72 16.85 -2.63
C VAL A 554 46.11 16.54 -1.19
N GLU A 555 45.28 16.85 -0.21
CA GLU A 555 45.52 16.60 1.19
C GLU A 555 45.77 15.11 1.47
N ARG A 556 45.02 14.22 0.82
CA ARG A 556 45.25 12.76 0.92
C ARG A 556 46.62 12.33 0.37
N ARG A 557 47.03 12.87 -0.80
CA ARG A 557 48.34 12.55 -1.40
C ARG A 557 49.50 13.03 -0.57
N GLU A 558 49.31 14.13 0.15
CA GLU A 558 50.33 14.73 1.03
C GLU A 558 50.32 14.14 2.45
N GLY A 559 49.49 13.12 2.70
CA GLY A 559 49.41 12.44 4.00
C GLY A 559 48.69 13.23 5.10
N ARG A 560 47.96 14.28 4.74
CA ARG A 560 47.17 15.12 5.64
C ARG A 560 45.67 14.83 5.52
N TYR A 561 45.27 13.60 5.74
CA TYR A 561 43.89 13.16 5.63
C TYR A 561 43.37 12.59 6.96
N PRO A 562 42.25 13.06 7.52
CA PRO A 562 41.39 14.14 6.99
C PRO A 562 42.08 15.50 6.99
N PRO A 563 41.63 16.45 6.12
CA PRO A 563 42.19 17.80 6.06
C PRO A 563 42.22 18.51 7.42
N ALA A 564 43.22 19.40 7.63
CA ALA A 564 43.45 20.08 8.92
C ALA A 564 42.23 20.87 9.42
N GLU A 565 41.35 21.31 8.52
CA GLU A 565 40.10 22.00 8.84
C GLU A 565 39.06 21.08 9.47
N ALA A 566 39.01 19.81 9.07
CA ALA A 566 38.03 18.82 9.50
C ALA A 566 38.55 17.92 10.64
N GLY A 567 39.85 17.58 10.63
CA GLY A 567 40.45 16.59 11.52
C GLY A 567 40.13 16.81 13.00
N PRO A 568 40.44 17.97 13.58
CA PRO A 568 40.18 18.22 15.01
C PRO A 568 38.70 18.18 15.41
N VAL A 569 37.81 18.50 14.48
CA VAL A 569 36.36 18.42 14.71
C VAL A 569 35.91 16.96 14.73
N LEU A 570 36.35 16.18 13.76
CA LEU A 570 36.02 14.76 13.64
C LEU A 570 36.58 13.96 14.82
N GLU A 571 37.80 14.23 15.25
CA GLU A 571 38.39 13.61 16.45
C GLU A 571 37.58 13.88 17.73
N ARG A 572 37.07 15.10 17.92
CA ARG A 572 36.19 15.41 19.07
C ARG A 572 34.87 14.66 19.00
N LEU A 573 34.28 14.52 17.80
CA LEU A 573 33.05 13.78 17.63
C LEU A 573 33.26 12.27 17.87
N LEU A 574 34.41 11.73 17.42
CA LEU A 574 34.78 10.33 17.68
C LEU A 574 35.00 10.08 19.19
N ALA A 575 35.63 11.00 19.90
CA ALA A 575 35.78 10.89 21.35
C ALA A 575 34.42 10.96 22.08
N ALA A 576 33.50 11.76 21.61
CA ALA A 576 32.17 11.92 22.21
C ALA A 576 31.28 10.68 22.05
N ARG A 577 31.46 9.85 21.01
CA ARG A 577 30.62 8.68 20.72
C ARG A 577 30.57 7.65 21.85
N GLU A 578 31.60 7.58 22.68
CA GLU A 578 31.68 6.62 23.77
C GLU A 578 30.90 7.07 25.04
N SER A 579 30.55 8.33 25.11
CA SER A 579 29.95 8.92 26.32
C SER A 579 28.64 9.66 26.08
N GLU A 580 28.31 9.98 24.84
CA GLU A 580 27.12 10.76 24.51
C GLU A 580 26.23 10.07 23.48
N PRO A 581 24.89 10.17 23.61
CA PRO A 581 23.94 9.66 22.63
C PRO A 581 24.12 10.31 21.24
N PRO A 582 23.88 9.56 20.14
CA PRO A 582 24.10 10.04 18.78
C PRO A 582 23.23 11.27 18.41
N ASP A 583 22.03 11.38 18.96
CA ASP A 583 21.17 12.55 18.76
C ASP A 583 21.77 13.82 19.37
N ARG A 584 22.44 13.73 20.54
CA ARG A 584 23.11 14.86 21.18
C ARG A 584 24.36 15.25 20.44
N ILE A 585 25.18 14.29 20.02
CA ILE A 585 26.38 14.53 19.22
C ILE A 585 26.02 15.29 17.95
N LEU A 586 25.04 14.78 17.19
CA LEU A 586 24.59 15.39 15.94
C LEU A 586 23.97 16.78 16.18
N ALA A 587 23.11 16.95 17.19
CA ALA A 587 22.48 18.24 17.49
C ALA A 587 23.51 19.31 17.82
N ARG A 588 24.49 18.99 18.69
CA ARG A 588 25.59 19.90 19.04
C ARG A 588 26.44 20.24 17.82
N PHE A 589 26.81 19.26 17.00
CA PHE A 589 27.58 19.47 15.78
C PHE A 589 26.87 20.39 14.79
N LEU A 590 25.57 20.18 14.54
CA LEU A 590 24.77 21.04 13.67
C LEU A 590 24.69 22.48 14.16
N ASP A 591 24.63 22.69 15.49
CA ASP A 591 24.61 24.02 16.09
C ASP A 591 25.99 24.69 16.02
N GLU A 592 27.07 23.99 16.36
CA GLU A 592 28.46 24.47 16.28
C GLU A 592 28.84 24.90 14.85
N ARG A 593 28.42 24.10 13.85
CA ARG A 593 28.66 24.42 12.43
C ARG A 593 27.69 25.47 11.88
N GLY A 594 26.66 25.82 12.63
CA GLY A 594 25.61 26.73 12.16
C GLY A 594 24.85 26.18 10.92
N TYR A 595 24.87 24.87 10.74
CA TYR A 595 24.33 24.19 9.54
C TYR A 595 22.90 24.59 9.23
N LEU A 596 22.05 24.70 10.24
CA LEU A 596 20.63 25.02 10.07
C LEU A 596 20.36 26.53 9.90
N ARG A 597 21.38 27.38 9.99
CA ARG A 597 21.23 28.84 9.84
C ARG A 597 20.99 29.17 8.37
N GLY A 598 19.88 29.81 8.08
CA GLY A 598 19.52 30.18 6.71
C GLY A 598 18.91 29.03 5.86
N CYS A 599 18.88 27.81 6.38
CA CYS A 599 18.26 26.69 5.66
C CYS A 599 16.75 26.87 5.49
N PRO A 600 16.16 26.31 4.40
CA PRO A 600 14.72 26.23 4.22
C PRO A 600 14.02 25.55 5.41
N ALA A 601 12.74 25.88 5.62
CA ALA A 601 11.95 25.30 6.71
C ALA A 601 11.88 23.76 6.62
N ARG A 602 11.92 23.19 5.40
CA ARG A 602 11.95 21.74 5.14
C ARG A 602 13.19 21.09 5.75
N VAL A 603 14.38 21.63 5.47
CA VAL A 603 15.67 21.10 5.99
C VAL A 603 15.67 21.10 7.52
N ARG A 604 15.18 22.18 8.14
CA ARG A 604 15.06 22.25 9.60
C ARG A 604 14.08 21.22 10.16
N ALA A 605 12.95 20.99 9.46
CA ALA A 605 11.98 19.99 9.86
C ALA A 605 12.54 18.55 9.71
N ASN A 606 13.30 18.28 8.64
CA ASN A 606 13.96 16.99 8.42
C ASN A 606 15.04 16.75 9.48
N ALA A 607 15.83 17.75 9.84
CA ALA A 607 16.80 17.64 10.93
C ALA A 607 16.13 17.34 12.28
N ALA A 608 15.06 18.04 12.62
CA ALA A 608 14.30 17.79 13.85
C ALA A 608 13.71 16.37 13.89
N LYS A 609 13.17 15.89 12.75
CA LYS A 609 12.66 14.53 12.61
C LYS A 609 13.77 13.50 12.76
N PHE A 610 14.91 13.70 12.12
CA PHE A 610 16.04 12.78 12.19
C PHE A 610 16.59 12.65 13.61
N LEU A 611 16.76 13.78 14.31
CA LEU A 611 17.15 13.79 15.73
C LEU A 611 16.12 13.09 16.62
N GLY A 612 14.84 13.23 16.32
CA GLY A 612 13.78 12.50 17.01
C GLY A 612 13.88 10.98 16.82
N LEU A 613 14.14 10.52 15.59
CA LEU A 613 14.35 9.11 15.27
C LEU A 613 15.56 8.54 16.00
N LEU A 614 16.71 9.25 15.98
CA LEU A 614 17.92 8.82 16.70
C LEU A 614 17.65 8.66 18.20
N ARG A 615 16.90 9.59 18.79
CA ARG A 615 16.52 9.55 20.21
C ARG A 615 15.68 8.32 20.54
N THR A 616 14.70 8.01 19.68
CA THR A 616 13.85 6.84 19.81
C THR A 616 14.66 5.55 19.70
N TRP A 617 15.52 5.44 18.69
CA TRP A 617 16.38 4.26 18.49
C TRP A 617 17.37 4.04 19.64
N HIS A 618 18.04 5.11 20.09
CA HIS A 618 18.94 5.00 21.23
C HIS A 618 18.23 4.60 22.53
N SER A 619 16.97 5.01 22.70
CA SER A 619 16.17 4.61 23.87
C SER A 619 15.73 3.15 23.79
N ALA A 620 15.52 2.61 22.58
CA ALA A 620 15.12 1.24 22.35
C ALA A 620 16.30 0.25 22.43
N ALA A 621 17.49 0.67 22.05
CA ALA A 621 18.73 -0.12 22.10
C ALA A 621 19.89 0.75 22.63
N PRO A 622 19.98 0.94 23.96
CA PRO A 622 21.09 1.67 24.56
C PRO A 622 22.35 0.79 24.58
N GLY A 623 23.14 0.84 23.50
CA GLY A 623 24.37 0.05 23.40
C GLY A 623 25.12 0.35 22.15
#